data_a544e38b0ee628160f961a773e0bdb39
#
_entry.id   a544e38b0ee628160f961a773e0bdb39
#
_cell.length_a   1.000
_cell.length_b   1.000
_cell.length_c   1.000
_cell.angle_alpha   90.00
_cell.angle_beta   90.00
_cell.angle_gamma   90.00
#
_symmetry.space_group_name_H-M   'P 1'
#
loop_
_entity.id
_entity.type
_entity.pdbx_description
1 polymer ?
#
loop_
_entity_poly.entity_id
_entity_poly.type
_entity_poly.pdbx_seq_one_letter_code
_entity_poly.pdbx_strand_id
1 'polypeptide(L)'
;VVEYCLNYDIFSNLEGHKADRISEDIIVTFLPEDVVDGLYSACNLAGLEVANMTLEPIAAINVAIPEAFRMLNIALVDVGAGTSDISITRDGSIIAYGMIPFAGDEITEMLVQHYLVDFKTAEHIKLGSGSEKEIEFKDIMSISHTIPAKEVWDLTEELVDRITTSVAEKIKALNGDKSVSATFVVGGGGKIHGFTEMLA
;
A
#
# COMPACT_ATOMS: atom_id res chain seq x y z
N VAL A 1 10.03 14.87 10.44
CA VAL A 1 9.31 15.80 11.34
C VAL A 1 7.91 15.97 10.81
N VAL A 2 6.92 15.91 11.69
CA VAL A 2 5.50 16.13 11.34
C VAL A 2 5.17 17.61 11.42
N GLU A 3 5.63 18.26 12.49
CA GLU A 3 5.30 19.63 12.80
C GLU A 3 6.41 20.31 13.60
N TYR A 4 6.66 21.59 13.33
CA TYR A 4 7.51 22.44 14.16
C TYR A 4 6.65 23.43 14.94
N CYS A 5 7.00 23.67 16.20
CA CYS A 5 6.30 24.63 17.02
C CYS A 5 7.31 25.60 17.69
N LEU A 6 7.12 26.89 17.48
CA LEU A 6 7.93 27.97 18.04
C LEU A 6 7.05 28.81 18.98
N ASN A 7 7.36 28.86 20.26
CA ASN A 7 6.60 29.62 21.27
C ASN A 7 5.08 29.34 21.24
N TYR A 8 4.68 28.05 20.96
CA TYR A 8 3.30 27.57 20.81
C TYR A 8 2.63 27.83 19.46
N ASP A 9 3.29 28.51 18.50
CA ASP A 9 2.81 28.67 17.13
C ASP A 9 3.39 27.61 16.20
N ILE A 10 2.59 27.11 15.26
CA ILE A 10 2.97 26.07 14.30
C ILE A 10 3.65 26.69 13.09
N PHE A 11 4.76 26.09 12.66
CA PHE A 11 5.56 26.51 11.51
C PHE A 11 5.87 25.32 10.59
N SER A 12 5.99 25.58 9.31
CA SER A 12 6.40 24.57 8.31
C SER A 12 7.92 24.33 8.29
N ASN A 13 8.72 25.30 8.75
CA ASN A 13 10.17 25.16 8.90
C ASN A 13 10.68 26.11 10.01
N LEU A 14 11.91 25.90 10.43
CA LEU A 14 12.56 26.70 11.50
C LEU A 14 13.46 27.81 10.95
N GLU A 15 13.75 27.82 9.65
CA GLU A 15 14.75 28.71 9.05
C GLU A 15 14.32 30.17 9.16
N GLY A 16 15.24 31.03 9.63
CA GLY A 16 15.01 32.47 9.77
C GLY A 16 14.18 32.89 11.00
N HIS A 17 13.68 31.94 11.80
CA HIS A 17 12.88 32.22 12.98
C HIS A 17 13.73 32.21 14.27
N LYS A 18 13.30 33.00 15.26
CA LYS A 18 13.86 33.01 16.63
C LYS A 18 12.74 32.74 17.61
N ALA A 19 13.00 31.87 18.60
CA ALA A 19 12.05 31.54 19.65
C ALA A 19 12.78 31.21 20.93
N ASP A 20 12.11 31.41 22.09
CA ASP A 20 12.59 30.99 23.40
C ASP A 20 12.35 29.50 23.65
N ARG A 21 11.33 28.93 22.99
CA ARG A 21 10.97 27.52 23.03
C ARG A 21 10.75 26.96 21.64
N ILE A 22 11.43 25.86 21.36
CA ILE A 22 11.28 25.10 20.10
C ILE A 22 10.87 23.69 20.49
N SER A 23 9.84 23.16 19.82
CA SER A 23 9.44 21.75 19.89
C SER A 23 9.15 21.21 18.50
N GLU A 24 9.32 19.90 18.35
CA GLU A 24 9.09 19.17 17.12
C GLU A 24 8.25 17.94 17.41
N ASP A 25 7.22 17.71 16.61
CA ASP A 25 6.54 16.42 16.56
C ASP A 25 7.18 15.57 15.47
N ILE A 26 7.64 14.37 15.85
CA ILE A 26 8.36 13.47 14.95
C ILE A 26 7.70 12.10 14.89
N ILE A 27 7.73 11.49 13.72
CA ILE A 27 7.54 10.05 13.56
C ILE A 27 8.92 9.41 13.51
N VAL A 28 9.15 8.41 14.38
CA VAL A 28 10.40 7.65 14.43
C VAL A 28 10.13 6.22 14.03
N THR A 29 10.87 5.73 13.05
CA THR A 29 10.79 4.34 12.58
C THR A 29 12.02 3.59 13.07
N PHE A 30 11.79 2.43 13.68
CA PHE A 30 12.83 1.50 14.11
C PHE A 30 12.80 0.28 13.19
N LEU A 31 13.96 -0.11 12.67
CA LEU A 31 14.14 -1.32 11.87
C LEU A 31 15.08 -2.27 12.61
N PRO A 32 14.83 -3.59 12.53
CA PRO A 32 15.80 -4.58 13.00
C PRO A 32 17.12 -4.45 12.23
N GLU A 33 18.24 -4.53 12.93
CA GLU A 33 19.57 -4.37 12.34
C GLU A 33 19.86 -5.45 11.30
N ASP A 34 19.45 -6.67 11.55
CA ASP A 34 19.58 -7.81 10.63
C ASP A 34 18.84 -7.62 9.28
N VAL A 35 17.70 -6.92 9.29
CA VAL A 35 16.98 -6.55 8.06
C VAL A 35 17.77 -5.53 7.25
N VAL A 36 18.32 -4.51 7.90
CA VAL A 36 19.15 -3.48 7.26
C VAL A 36 20.42 -4.12 6.68
N ASP A 37 21.13 -4.94 7.46
CA ASP A 37 22.33 -5.65 7.04
C ASP A 37 22.04 -6.63 5.88
N GLY A 38 20.88 -7.28 5.90
CA GLY A 38 20.42 -8.14 4.82
C GLY A 38 20.26 -7.38 3.50
N LEU A 39 19.66 -6.20 3.53
CA LEU A 39 19.50 -5.34 2.34
C LEU A 39 20.85 -4.88 1.79
N TYR A 40 21.76 -4.41 2.65
CA TYR A 40 23.14 -4.03 2.23
C TYR A 40 23.88 -5.22 1.64
N SER A 41 23.77 -6.39 2.26
CA SER A 41 24.43 -7.62 1.79
C SER A 41 23.88 -8.05 0.42
N ALA A 42 22.56 -7.98 0.21
CA ALA A 42 21.96 -8.30 -1.08
C ALA A 42 22.43 -7.36 -2.20
N CYS A 43 22.51 -6.05 -1.93
CA CYS A 43 23.04 -5.09 -2.89
C CYS A 43 24.52 -5.36 -3.21
N ASN A 44 25.36 -5.62 -2.21
CA ASN A 44 26.77 -5.95 -2.39
C ASN A 44 26.96 -7.23 -3.22
N LEU A 45 26.17 -8.27 -2.97
CA LEU A 45 26.21 -9.52 -3.75
C LEU A 45 25.81 -9.30 -5.22
N ALA A 46 24.92 -8.34 -5.47
CA ALA A 46 24.55 -7.93 -6.82
C ALA A 46 25.58 -6.98 -7.49
N GLY A 47 26.68 -6.64 -6.80
CA GLY A 47 27.70 -5.72 -7.31
C GLY A 47 27.24 -4.25 -7.31
N LEU A 48 26.26 -3.91 -6.46
CA LEU A 48 25.71 -2.55 -6.33
C LEU A 48 26.19 -1.90 -5.04
N GLU A 49 26.44 -0.60 -5.10
CA GLU A 49 26.74 0.26 -3.94
C GLU A 49 25.49 1.01 -3.52
N VAL A 50 25.14 0.93 -2.23
CA VAL A 50 23.99 1.64 -1.66
C VAL A 50 24.38 3.09 -1.39
N ALA A 51 23.86 4.02 -2.17
CA ALA A 51 24.10 5.45 -2.00
C ALA A 51 23.22 6.07 -0.89
N ASN A 52 21.98 5.61 -0.74
CA ASN A 52 21.05 6.10 0.26
C ASN A 52 19.97 5.06 0.56
N MET A 53 19.36 5.16 1.74
CA MET A 53 18.22 4.35 2.15
C MET A 53 17.09 5.30 2.60
N THR A 54 15.88 5.03 2.14
CA THR A 54 14.67 5.77 2.55
C THR A 54 13.54 4.80 2.88
N LEU A 55 12.54 5.26 3.60
CA LEU A 55 11.34 4.48 3.85
C LEU A 55 10.48 4.39 2.59
N GLU A 56 9.92 3.20 2.34
CA GLU A 56 9.06 2.94 1.20
C GLU A 56 7.91 3.96 1.06
N PRO A 57 7.15 4.32 2.12
CA PRO A 57 6.09 5.32 2.03
C PRO A 57 6.57 6.69 1.53
N ILE A 58 7.77 7.10 1.92
CA ILE A 58 8.35 8.37 1.47
C ILE A 58 8.68 8.30 -0.03
N ALA A 59 9.26 7.19 -0.46
CA ALA A 59 9.56 6.96 -1.88
C ALA A 59 8.27 6.90 -2.71
N ALA A 60 7.27 6.15 -2.26
CA ALA A 60 6.00 5.98 -2.93
C ALA A 60 5.23 7.31 -3.09
N ILE A 61 5.18 8.15 -2.05
CA ILE A 61 4.58 9.49 -2.10
C ILE A 61 5.26 10.37 -3.15
N ASN A 62 6.59 10.35 -3.20
CA ASN A 62 7.35 11.17 -4.15
C ASN A 62 7.14 10.76 -5.61
N VAL A 63 6.81 9.49 -5.86
CA VAL A 63 6.56 8.97 -7.21
C VAL A 63 5.08 9.05 -7.58
N ALA A 64 4.18 8.66 -6.68
CA ALA A 64 2.76 8.49 -6.98
C ALA A 64 1.95 9.78 -6.84
N ILE A 65 2.30 10.67 -5.90
CA ILE A 65 1.53 11.89 -5.66
C ILE A 65 2.17 13.06 -6.42
N PRO A 66 1.46 13.66 -7.40
CA PRO A 66 1.94 14.85 -8.09
C PRO A 66 2.22 16.00 -7.11
N GLU A 67 3.28 16.75 -7.36
CA GLU A 67 3.75 17.81 -6.46
C GLU A 67 2.66 18.82 -6.10
N ALA A 68 1.80 19.17 -7.07
CA ALA A 68 0.68 20.11 -6.87
C ALA A 68 -0.35 19.65 -5.82
N PHE A 69 -0.41 18.33 -5.52
CA PHE A 69 -1.36 17.79 -4.55
C PHE A 69 -0.75 17.46 -3.19
N ARG A 70 0.59 17.54 -3.05
CA ARG A 70 1.29 17.12 -1.82
C ARG A 70 0.93 17.96 -0.59
N MET A 71 0.43 19.17 -0.78
CA MET A 71 -0.05 20.04 0.31
C MET A 71 -1.43 19.64 0.84
N LEU A 72 -2.16 18.81 0.12
CA LEU A 72 -3.49 18.35 0.53
C LEU A 72 -3.39 17.22 1.59
N ASN A 73 -4.50 17.01 2.30
CA ASN A 73 -4.66 15.85 3.17
C ASN A 73 -5.04 14.63 2.32
N ILE A 74 -4.08 13.76 2.05
CA ILE A 74 -4.19 12.64 1.12
C ILE A 74 -3.83 11.34 1.83
N ALA A 75 -4.54 10.26 1.49
CA ALA A 75 -4.13 8.91 1.78
C ALA A 75 -3.38 8.32 0.56
N LEU A 76 -2.23 7.71 0.81
CA LEU A 76 -1.57 6.80 -0.13
C LEU A 76 -1.72 5.38 0.42
N VAL A 77 -2.28 4.49 -0.39
CA VAL A 77 -2.49 3.08 -0.07
C VAL A 77 -1.64 2.24 -1.02
N ASP A 78 -0.64 1.56 -0.48
CA ASP A 78 0.16 0.59 -1.24
C ASP A 78 -0.35 -0.81 -0.95
N VAL A 79 -1.00 -1.41 -1.94
CA VAL A 79 -1.60 -2.74 -1.84
C VAL A 79 -0.63 -3.75 -2.45
N GLY A 80 0.11 -4.42 -1.58
CA GLY A 80 1.08 -5.44 -1.94
C GLY A 80 0.48 -6.82 -2.14
N ALA A 81 1.29 -7.83 -1.91
CA ALA A 81 0.90 -9.24 -1.87
C ALA A 81 0.25 -9.58 -0.52
N GLY A 82 1.00 -9.49 0.57
CA GLY A 82 0.55 -9.86 1.92
C GLY A 82 0.17 -8.69 2.82
N THR A 83 0.48 -7.44 2.47
CA THR A 83 0.17 -6.25 3.29
C THR A 83 -0.39 -5.13 2.45
N SER A 84 -1.20 -4.29 3.09
CA SER A 84 -1.61 -3.00 2.54
C SER A 84 -1.13 -1.89 3.48
N ASP A 85 -0.24 -1.05 2.98
CA ASP A 85 0.41 0.01 3.72
C ASP A 85 -0.28 1.35 3.44
N ILE A 86 -0.59 2.09 4.50
CA ILE A 86 -1.39 3.30 4.42
C ILE A 86 -0.62 4.47 5.03
N SER A 87 -0.41 5.50 4.26
CA SER A 87 0.23 6.74 4.69
C SER A 87 -0.73 7.92 4.54
N ILE A 88 -0.85 8.74 5.56
CA ILE A 88 -1.61 9.99 5.49
C ILE A 88 -0.62 11.15 5.38
N THR A 89 -0.84 12.01 4.39
CA THR A 89 -0.04 13.21 4.19
C THR A 89 -0.87 14.46 4.43
N ARG A 90 -0.23 15.50 4.89
CA ARG A 90 -0.77 16.85 5.02
C ARG A 90 0.38 17.85 4.99
N ASP A 91 0.18 18.99 4.31
CA ASP A 91 1.16 20.07 4.22
C ASP A 91 2.56 19.59 3.80
N GLY A 92 2.61 18.61 2.88
CA GLY A 92 3.84 18.04 2.33
C GLY A 92 4.54 17.02 3.24
N SER A 93 3.98 16.69 4.41
CA SER A 93 4.57 15.76 5.38
C SER A 93 3.68 14.53 5.59
N ILE A 94 4.29 13.39 5.94
CA ILE A 94 3.56 12.23 6.45
C ILE A 94 3.19 12.54 7.90
N ILE A 95 1.90 12.50 8.22
CA ILE A 95 1.38 12.76 9.56
C ILE A 95 0.96 11.49 10.29
N ALA A 96 0.67 10.41 9.56
CA ALA A 96 0.35 9.11 10.13
C ALA A 96 0.70 7.99 9.15
N TYR A 97 0.98 6.81 9.71
CA TYR A 97 1.26 5.59 8.98
C TYR A 97 0.60 4.40 9.67
N GLY A 98 0.13 3.46 8.90
CA GLY A 98 -0.40 2.20 9.40
C GLY A 98 -0.41 1.13 8.33
N MET A 99 -0.63 -0.10 8.75
CA MET A 99 -0.64 -1.28 7.88
C MET A 99 -1.81 -2.18 8.26
N ILE A 100 -2.33 -2.90 7.30
CA ILE A 100 -3.21 -4.05 7.49
C ILE A 100 -2.53 -5.29 6.93
N PRO A 101 -2.55 -6.44 7.65
CA PRO A 101 -1.76 -7.63 7.34
C PRO A 101 -2.45 -8.55 6.34
N PHE A 102 -3.09 -8.00 5.33
CA PHE A 102 -3.69 -8.73 4.20
C PHE A 102 -3.82 -7.83 2.97
N ALA A 103 -3.72 -8.45 1.79
CA ALA A 103 -3.80 -7.80 0.49
C ALA A 103 -4.11 -8.80 -0.63
N GLY A 104 -3.29 -8.86 -1.69
CA GLY A 104 -3.57 -9.68 -2.87
C GLY A 104 -3.47 -11.19 -2.67
N ASP A 105 -2.69 -11.65 -1.70
CA ASP A 105 -2.44 -13.09 -1.47
C ASP A 105 -3.67 -13.80 -0.90
N GLU A 106 -4.51 -13.12 -0.11
CA GLU A 106 -5.77 -13.69 0.39
C GLU A 106 -6.69 -14.11 -0.76
N ILE A 107 -6.72 -13.31 -1.83
CA ILE A 107 -7.49 -13.65 -3.04
C ILE A 107 -6.86 -14.84 -3.75
N THR A 108 -5.53 -14.86 -3.88
CA THR A 108 -4.80 -15.96 -4.50
C THR A 108 -5.01 -17.25 -3.74
N GLU A 109 -4.92 -17.23 -2.41
CA GLU A 109 -5.16 -18.39 -1.55
C GLU A 109 -6.60 -18.92 -1.65
N MET A 110 -7.59 -18.03 -1.72
CA MET A 110 -8.97 -18.43 -1.99
C MET A 110 -9.10 -19.18 -3.30
N LEU A 111 -8.46 -18.67 -4.39
CA LEU A 111 -8.49 -19.30 -5.71
C LEU A 111 -7.72 -20.63 -5.73
N VAL A 112 -6.60 -20.75 -5.00
CA VAL A 112 -5.88 -22.02 -4.79
C VAL A 112 -6.82 -23.08 -4.22
N GLN A 113 -7.57 -22.73 -3.18
CA GLN A 113 -8.48 -23.66 -2.50
C GLN A 113 -9.71 -24.00 -3.34
N HIS A 114 -10.27 -23.00 -4.04
CA HIS A 114 -11.49 -23.18 -4.81
C HIS A 114 -11.28 -24.03 -6.07
N TYR A 115 -10.21 -23.73 -6.84
CA TYR A 115 -9.93 -24.38 -8.11
C TYR A 115 -8.94 -25.53 -8.01
N LEU A 116 -8.43 -25.83 -6.81
CA LEU A 116 -7.43 -26.87 -6.57
C LEU A 116 -6.21 -26.74 -7.48
N VAL A 117 -5.63 -25.55 -7.50
CA VAL A 117 -4.46 -25.18 -8.31
C VAL A 117 -3.28 -24.78 -7.43
N ASP A 118 -2.07 -24.73 -8.01
CA ASP A 118 -0.92 -24.13 -7.33
C ASP A 118 -1.02 -22.59 -7.29
N PHE A 119 -0.24 -21.97 -6.41
CA PHE A 119 -0.24 -20.53 -6.19
C PHE A 119 0.00 -19.72 -7.46
N LYS A 120 0.92 -20.18 -8.33
CA LYS A 120 1.23 -19.49 -9.58
C LYS A 120 0.07 -19.53 -10.57
N THR A 121 -0.63 -20.65 -10.65
CA THR A 121 -1.83 -20.80 -11.46
C THR A 121 -2.98 -19.93 -10.90
N ALA A 122 -3.14 -19.88 -9.59
CA ALA A 122 -4.12 -18.98 -8.95
C ALA A 122 -3.82 -17.49 -9.21
N GLU A 123 -2.54 -17.09 -9.18
CA GLU A 123 -2.12 -15.75 -9.59
C GLU A 123 -2.49 -15.44 -11.05
N HIS A 124 -2.28 -16.39 -11.96
CA HIS A 124 -2.70 -16.26 -13.35
C HIS A 124 -4.22 -16.07 -13.48
N ILE A 125 -5.01 -16.86 -12.75
CA ILE A 125 -6.49 -16.73 -12.72
C ILE A 125 -6.89 -15.35 -12.19
N LYS A 126 -6.31 -14.90 -11.07
CA LYS A 126 -6.56 -13.60 -10.48
C LYS A 126 -6.28 -12.44 -11.45
N LEU A 127 -5.13 -12.48 -12.10
CA LEU A 127 -4.74 -11.44 -13.08
C LEU A 127 -5.63 -11.46 -14.32
N GLY A 128 -6.01 -12.65 -14.82
CA GLY A 128 -6.90 -12.83 -15.94
C GLY A 128 -8.31 -12.26 -15.69
N SER A 129 -8.79 -12.31 -14.46
CA SER A 129 -10.15 -11.86 -14.10
C SER A 129 -10.42 -10.38 -14.40
N GLY A 130 -9.39 -9.54 -14.46
CA GLY A 130 -9.50 -8.11 -14.77
C GLY A 130 -9.36 -7.74 -16.24
N SER A 131 -8.88 -8.65 -17.09
CA SER A 131 -8.50 -8.33 -18.49
C SER A 131 -9.00 -9.30 -19.54
N GLU A 132 -9.33 -10.52 -19.17
CA GLU A 132 -9.75 -11.58 -20.10
C GLU A 132 -11.25 -11.83 -20.01
N LYS A 133 -11.83 -12.42 -21.07
CA LYS A 133 -13.23 -12.86 -21.01
C LYS A 133 -13.35 -14.26 -20.46
N GLU A 134 -12.42 -15.12 -20.83
CA GLU A 134 -12.32 -16.51 -20.41
C GLU A 134 -10.87 -16.79 -19.98
N ILE A 135 -10.70 -17.54 -18.91
CA ILE A 135 -9.42 -17.88 -18.31
C ILE A 135 -9.23 -19.39 -18.42
N GLU A 136 -8.12 -19.80 -19.03
CA GLU A 136 -7.76 -21.20 -19.19
C GLU A 136 -6.67 -21.58 -18.19
N PHE A 137 -6.85 -22.69 -17.50
CA PHE A 137 -5.85 -23.23 -16.58
C PHE A 137 -5.97 -24.75 -16.45
N LYS A 138 -5.01 -25.35 -15.76
CA LYS A 138 -5.05 -26.77 -15.35
C LYS A 138 -5.02 -26.88 -13.84
N ASP A 139 -5.87 -27.77 -13.32
CA ASP A 139 -5.84 -28.10 -11.89
C ASP A 139 -4.69 -29.05 -11.54
N ILE A 140 -4.57 -29.39 -10.25
CA ILE A 140 -3.52 -30.31 -9.74
C ILE A 140 -3.57 -31.71 -10.35
N MET A 141 -4.72 -32.09 -10.94
CA MET A 141 -4.88 -33.37 -11.66
C MET A 141 -4.58 -33.24 -13.14
N SER A 142 -4.08 -32.09 -13.59
CA SER A 142 -3.81 -31.77 -15.00
C SER A 142 -5.05 -31.73 -15.90
N ILE A 143 -6.24 -31.57 -15.32
CA ILE A 143 -7.49 -31.39 -16.05
C ILE A 143 -7.55 -29.93 -16.52
N SER A 144 -7.86 -29.72 -17.80
CA SER A 144 -8.00 -28.37 -18.35
C SER A 144 -9.39 -27.82 -18.03
N HIS A 145 -9.39 -26.58 -17.60
CA HIS A 145 -10.58 -25.78 -17.30
C HIS A 145 -10.58 -24.50 -18.14
N THR A 146 -11.76 -24.05 -18.52
CA THR A 146 -12.00 -22.74 -19.12
C THR A 146 -13.17 -22.11 -18.37
N ILE A 147 -12.94 -21.00 -17.70
CA ILE A 147 -13.96 -20.32 -16.90
C ILE A 147 -14.12 -18.87 -17.35
N PRO A 148 -15.34 -18.30 -17.26
CA PRO A 148 -15.51 -16.88 -17.51
C PRO A 148 -14.86 -16.03 -16.39
N ALA A 149 -14.23 -14.92 -16.75
CA ALA A 149 -13.64 -13.99 -15.77
C ALA A 149 -14.65 -13.50 -14.73
N LYS A 150 -15.93 -13.39 -15.14
CA LYS A 150 -17.02 -13.03 -14.23
C LYS A 150 -17.19 -14.03 -13.07
N GLU A 151 -16.97 -15.32 -13.27
CA GLU A 151 -17.06 -16.33 -12.23
C GLU A 151 -16.00 -16.07 -11.13
N VAL A 152 -14.80 -15.69 -11.54
CA VAL A 152 -13.72 -15.34 -10.59
C VAL A 152 -14.09 -14.09 -9.79
N TRP A 153 -14.67 -13.08 -10.44
CA TRP A 153 -15.17 -11.89 -9.76
C TRP A 153 -16.27 -12.22 -8.76
N ASP A 154 -17.31 -12.94 -9.19
CA ASP A 154 -18.43 -13.33 -8.32
C ASP A 154 -17.96 -14.13 -7.08
N LEU A 155 -16.85 -14.87 -7.20
CA LEU A 155 -16.22 -15.62 -6.10
C LEU A 155 -15.42 -14.70 -5.16
N THR A 156 -14.75 -13.68 -5.67
CA THR A 156 -13.77 -12.87 -4.92
C THR A 156 -14.31 -11.53 -4.44
N GLU A 157 -15.45 -11.08 -4.94
CA GLU A 157 -16.06 -9.77 -4.66
C GLU A 157 -16.18 -9.47 -3.15
N GLU A 158 -16.71 -10.42 -2.37
CA GLU A 158 -16.87 -10.26 -0.92
C GLU A 158 -15.52 -10.07 -0.20
N LEU A 159 -14.47 -10.75 -0.67
CA LEU A 159 -13.13 -10.61 -0.10
C LEU A 159 -12.50 -9.27 -0.47
N VAL A 160 -12.69 -8.82 -1.70
CA VAL A 160 -12.24 -7.48 -2.14
C VAL A 160 -12.94 -6.40 -1.33
N ASP A 161 -14.26 -6.52 -1.11
CA ASP A 161 -15.04 -5.58 -0.27
C ASP A 161 -14.50 -5.54 1.18
N ARG A 162 -14.20 -6.69 1.77
CA ARG A 162 -13.59 -6.76 3.11
C ARG A 162 -12.25 -6.03 3.19
N ILE A 163 -11.38 -6.22 2.18
CA ILE A 163 -10.08 -5.57 2.13
C ILE A 163 -10.26 -4.06 2.00
N THR A 164 -11.08 -3.60 1.06
CA THR A 164 -11.31 -2.17 0.82
C THR A 164 -12.00 -1.48 1.99
N THR A 165 -12.97 -2.13 2.64
CA THR A 165 -13.59 -1.66 3.89
C THR A 165 -12.54 -1.49 4.99
N SER A 166 -11.66 -2.48 5.20
CA SER A 166 -10.60 -2.40 6.21
C SER A 166 -9.60 -1.27 5.90
N VAL A 167 -9.28 -1.05 4.61
CA VAL A 167 -8.46 0.08 4.17
C VAL A 167 -9.15 1.41 4.51
N ALA A 168 -10.42 1.55 4.16
CA ALA A 168 -11.20 2.78 4.43
C ALA A 168 -11.31 3.10 5.94
N GLU A 169 -11.57 2.08 6.76
CA GLU A 169 -11.60 2.22 8.22
C GLU A 169 -10.23 2.64 8.78
N LYS A 170 -9.15 2.05 8.27
CA LYS A 170 -7.80 2.39 8.68
C LYS A 170 -7.43 3.81 8.29
N ILE A 171 -7.79 4.27 7.08
CA ILE A 171 -7.61 5.66 6.64
C ILE A 171 -8.30 6.62 7.62
N LYS A 172 -9.57 6.37 7.95
CA LYS A 172 -10.32 7.19 8.92
C LYS A 172 -9.65 7.23 10.28
N ALA A 173 -9.29 6.08 10.83
CA ALA A 173 -8.61 5.97 12.11
C ALA A 173 -7.29 6.76 12.15
N LEU A 174 -6.48 6.65 11.09
CA LEU A 174 -5.20 7.37 10.95
C LEU A 174 -5.38 8.87 10.74
N ASN A 175 -6.50 9.31 10.19
CA ASN A 175 -6.80 10.73 9.92
C ASN A 175 -7.69 11.39 11.00
N GLY A 176 -7.76 10.81 12.19
CA GLY A 176 -8.56 11.34 13.31
C GLY A 176 -10.06 11.36 13.02
N ASP A 177 -10.58 10.28 12.46
CA ASP A 177 -11.97 10.05 12.05
C ASP A 177 -12.52 11.06 11.01
N LYS A 178 -11.60 11.73 10.29
CA LYS A 178 -11.96 12.65 9.21
C LYS A 178 -11.66 12.03 7.84
N SER A 179 -12.44 12.44 6.85
CA SER A 179 -12.17 12.09 5.45
C SER A 179 -10.89 12.76 4.94
N VAL A 180 -10.19 12.08 4.04
CA VAL A 180 -9.10 12.66 3.26
C VAL A 180 -9.65 13.38 2.02
N SER A 181 -8.85 14.25 1.43
CA SER A 181 -9.24 14.97 0.19
C SER A 181 -9.19 14.07 -1.04
N ALA A 182 -8.30 13.08 -1.03
CA ALA A 182 -8.15 12.08 -2.08
C ALA A 182 -7.42 10.85 -1.54
N THR A 183 -7.63 9.71 -2.19
CA THR A 183 -6.89 8.47 -1.96
C THR A 183 -6.16 8.08 -3.24
N PHE A 184 -4.86 7.87 -3.14
CA PHE A 184 -4.04 7.30 -4.21
C PHE A 184 -3.77 5.84 -3.88
N VAL A 185 -4.00 4.97 -4.86
CA VAL A 185 -3.75 3.53 -4.72
C VAL A 185 -2.58 3.15 -5.61
N VAL A 186 -1.60 2.47 -5.05
CA VAL A 186 -0.42 1.93 -5.73
C VAL A 186 -0.25 0.45 -5.37
N GLY A 187 0.78 -0.18 -5.91
CA GLY A 187 1.02 -1.61 -5.70
C GLY A 187 0.27 -2.52 -6.66
N GLY A 188 0.68 -3.78 -6.69
CA GLY A 188 0.09 -4.81 -7.56
C GLY A 188 -1.35 -5.14 -7.22
N GLY A 189 -1.66 -5.20 -5.91
CA GLY A 189 -3.00 -5.48 -5.39
C GLY A 189 -4.03 -4.39 -5.74
N GLY A 190 -3.59 -3.13 -5.89
CA GLY A 190 -4.47 -2.04 -6.33
C GLY A 190 -5.02 -2.18 -7.75
N LYS A 191 -4.49 -3.15 -8.54
CA LYS A 191 -4.98 -3.48 -9.89
C LYS A 191 -6.03 -4.60 -9.90
N ILE A 192 -6.36 -5.15 -8.75
CA ILE A 192 -7.42 -6.14 -8.61
C ILE A 192 -8.72 -5.52 -9.12
N HIS A 193 -9.46 -6.29 -9.92
CA HIS A 193 -10.73 -5.83 -10.48
C HIS A 193 -11.68 -5.35 -9.36
N GLY A 194 -12.31 -4.20 -9.56
CA GLY A 194 -13.24 -3.61 -8.60
C GLY A 194 -12.63 -2.95 -7.36
N PHE A 195 -11.30 -3.08 -7.12
CA PHE A 195 -10.68 -2.60 -5.88
C PHE A 195 -10.82 -1.07 -5.69
N THR A 196 -10.49 -0.31 -6.71
CA THR A 196 -10.54 1.16 -6.66
C THR A 196 -11.97 1.70 -6.61
N GLU A 197 -12.90 1.04 -7.30
CA GLU A 197 -14.32 1.36 -7.30
C GLU A 197 -14.97 1.12 -5.94
N MET A 198 -14.60 0.01 -5.26
CA MET A 198 -15.11 -0.32 -3.93
C MET A 198 -14.50 0.55 -2.83
N LEU A 199 -13.26 1.03 -3.02
CA LEU A 199 -12.61 1.90 -2.05
C LEU A 199 -13.11 3.34 -2.12
N ALA A 200 -13.66 3.78 -3.25
CA ALA A 200 -14.13 5.15 -3.49
C ALA A 200 -15.45 5.46 -2.78
#